data_de2b45b10d366dc55523a7d6e92ba77f
#
_entry.id   de2b45b10d366dc55523a7d6e92ba77f
#
_cell.length_a   1.000
_cell.length_b   1.000
_cell.length_c   1.000
_cell.angle_alpha   90.00
_cell.angle_beta   90.00
_cell.angle_gamma   90.00
#
_symmetry.space_group_name_H-M   'P 1'
#
loop_
_entity.id
_entity.type
_entity.pdbx_description
1 polymer ?
#
loop_
_entity_poly.entity_id
_entity_poly.type
_entity_poly.pdbx_seq_one_letter_code
_entity_poly.pdbx_strand_id
1 'polypeptide(L)'
;MSPIFLIISAGIFIGLLFFPAFPVQADPLSLEALVLKTQERYEKTENLKARFIQEVTIKAMKKSEREEGVVYVKHPRRMLWHYVKPTTKKLIINPQKAWLYVPGDRVVYVQNAEEVFKSKLAVKFLSGLGKLNEDFNVEFSSGGPVDEKNNYLVTLIPKESDFGVDRLFLIIDKDTFLIIQCSFSDIYGNMTRIRFMDIKTNTTLPDHLFTFKPPKGVEVFNLP
;
A
#
# COMPACT_ATOMS: atom_id res chain seq x y z
N MET A 1 -20.10 -54.72 -75.49
CA MET A 1 -19.14 -53.64 -75.44
C MET A 1 -19.75 -52.54 -74.52
N SER A 2 -19.39 -52.49 -73.24
CA SER A 2 -19.90 -51.47 -72.29
C SER A 2 -18.74 -50.61 -71.83
N PRO A 3 -18.83 -49.31 -71.86
CA PRO A 3 -17.78 -48.44 -71.30
C PRO A 3 -17.97 -48.29 -69.82
N ILE A 4 -16.86 -48.46 -69.10
CA ILE A 4 -16.69 -48.25 -67.66
C ILE A 4 -16.59 -46.75 -67.40
N PHE A 5 -17.51 -46.18 -66.59
CA PHE A 5 -17.42 -44.81 -66.09
C PHE A 5 -16.52 -44.78 -64.83
N LEU A 6 -15.40 -44.06 -64.89
CA LEU A 6 -14.49 -43.80 -63.81
C LEU A 6 -14.96 -42.54 -63.11
N ILE A 7 -15.48 -42.69 -61.89
CA ILE A 7 -15.83 -41.52 -60.99
C ILE A 7 -14.60 -41.13 -60.22
N ILE A 8 -14.01 -39.96 -60.54
CA ILE A 8 -12.95 -39.37 -59.80
C ILE A 8 -13.58 -38.50 -58.63
N SER A 9 -13.53 -39.03 -57.44
CA SER A 9 -13.93 -38.28 -56.23
C SER A 9 -12.79 -37.28 -55.79
N ALA A 10 -13.01 -36.01 -56.08
CA ALA A 10 -12.12 -34.97 -55.61
C ALA A 10 -12.43 -34.68 -54.11
N GLY A 11 -11.61 -35.19 -53.18
CA GLY A 11 -11.67 -34.86 -51.76
C GLY A 11 -11.15 -33.45 -51.50
N ILE A 12 -12.03 -32.54 -51.08
CA ILE A 12 -11.66 -31.21 -50.63
C ILE A 12 -11.09 -31.35 -49.22
N PHE A 13 -9.77 -31.21 -49.10
CA PHE A 13 -9.07 -31.15 -47.80
C PHE A 13 -9.18 -29.72 -47.26
N ILE A 14 -10.15 -29.44 -46.39
CA ILE A 14 -10.23 -28.18 -45.66
C ILE A 14 -9.19 -28.22 -44.54
N GLY A 15 -8.00 -27.66 -44.81
CA GLY A 15 -6.99 -27.48 -43.81
C GLY A 15 -7.45 -26.42 -42.78
N LEU A 16 -7.81 -26.84 -41.57
CA LEU A 16 -8.01 -25.93 -40.44
C LEU A 16 -6.67 -25.27 -40.12
N LEU A 17 -6.51 -24.00 -40.52
CA LEU A 17 -5.39 -23.18 -40.10
C LEU A 17 -5.57 -22.86 -38.59
N PHE A 18 -4.85 -23.59 -37.74
CA PHE A 18 -4.75 -23.32 -36.33
C PHE A 18 -3.85 -22.08 -36.15
N PHE A 19 -4.45 -20.89 -36.06
CA PHE A 19 -3.72 -19.70 -35.63
C PHE A 19 -3.51 -19.79 -34.10
N PRO A 20 -2.27 -19.88 -33.63
CA PRO A 20 -2.01 -19.75 -32.18
C PRO A 20 -2.48 -18.37 -31.75
N ALA A 21 -3.49 -18.32 -30.88
CA ALA A 21 -3.88 -17.08 -30.21
C ALA A 21 -2.73 -16.68 -29.24
N PHE A 22 -1.90 -15.74 -29.65
CA PHE A 22 -0.96 -15.10 -28.72
C PHE A 22 -1.79 -14.33 -27.70
N PRO A 23 -1.52 -14.51 -26.38
CA PRO A 23 -2.17 -13.68 -25.38
C PRO A 23 -1.82 -12.21 -25.65
N VAL A 24 -2.82 -11.41 -25.99
CA VAL A 24 -2.67 -9.95 -26.06
C VAL A 24 -2.45 -9.50 -24.63
N GLN A 25 -1.21 -9.20 -24.30
CA GLN A 25 -0.86 -8.55 -23.04
C GLN A 25 -1.34 -7.11 -23.17
N ALA A 26 -2.36 -6.75 -22.40
CA ALA A 26 -2.84 -5.38 -22.37
C ALA A 26 -1.68 -4.47 -21.90
N ASP A 27 -1.45 -3.39 -22.62
CA ASP A 27 -0.47 -2.38 -22.20
C ASP A 27 -0.83 -1.85 -20.81
N PRO A 28 0.17 -1.58 -19.97
CA PRO A 28 -0.05 -0.99 -18.66
C PRO A 28 -0.77 0.37 -18.82
N LEU A 29 -1.63 0.72 -17.85
CA LEU A 29 -2.29 2.03 -17.84
C LEU A 29 -1.27 3.17 -17.94
N SER A 30 -1.67 4.30 -18.54
CA SER A 30 -0.88 5.52 -18.42
C SER A 30 -0.74 5.94 -16.96
N LEU A 31 0.30 6.68 -16.65
CA LEU A 31 0.56 7.14 -15.28
C LEU A 31 -0.60 7.96 -14.73
N GLU A 32 -1.18 8.86 -15.55
CA GLU A 32 -2.31 9.70 -15.17
C GLU A 32 -3.55 8.85 -14.83
N ALA A 33 -3.84 7.85 -15.66
CA ALA A 33 -4.97 6.94 -15.43
C ALA A 33 -4.77 6.11 -14.17
N LEU A 34 -3.55 5.62 -13.90
CA LEU A 34 -3.21 4.90 -12.70
C LEU A 34 -3.39 5.77 -11.44
N VAL A 35 -2.86 7.00 -11.46
CA VAL A 35 -2.97 7.94 -10.34
C VAL A 35 -4.43 8.24 -10.05
N LEU A 36 -5.22 8.55 -11.10
CA LEU A 36 -6.65 8.84 -10.96
C LEU A 36 -7.40 7.65 -10.32
N LYS A 37 -7.21 6.43 -10.84
CA LYS A 37 -7.87 5.23 -10.31
C LYS A 37 -7.47 4.95 -8.86
N THR A 38 -6.20 5.14 -8.52
CA THR A 38 -5.72 4.97 -7.15
C THR A 38 -6.36 5.99 -6.21
N GLN A 39 -6.40 7.28 -6.58
CA GLN A 39 -7.05 8.32 -5.79
C GLN A 39 -8.55 8.05 -5.60
N GLU A 40 -9.28 7.78 -6.68
CA GLU A 40 -10.70 7.41 -6.61
C GLU A 40 -10.95 6.20 -5.70
N ARG A 41 -10.05 5.20 -5.73
CA ARG A 41 -10.16 4.03 -4.87
C ARG A 41 -10.08 4.39 -3.40
N TYR A 42 -9.13 5.27 -3.02
CA TYR A 42 -8.99 5.72 -1.63
C TYR A 42 -10.10 6.69 -1.22
N GLU A 43 -10.56 7.59 -2.08
CA GLU A 43 -11.69 8.49 -1.81
C GLU A 43 -13.01 7.74 -1.54
N LYS A 44 -13.23 6.63 -2.26
CA LYS A 44 -14.41 5.75 -2.06
C LYS A 44 -14.26 4.78 -0.89
N THR A 45 -13.10 4.77 -0.21
CA THR A 45 -12.83 3.86 0.91
C THR A 45 -13.12 4.56 2.23
N GLU A 46 -14.25 4.26 2.86
CA GLU A 46 -14.60 4.79 4.19
C GLU A 46 -13.71 4.23 5.29
N ASN A 47 -13.33 2.96 5.16
CA ASN A 47 -12.45 2.30 6.11
C ASN A 47 -11.68 1.15 5.45
N LEU A 48 -10.53 0.82 6.07
CA LEU A 48 -9.63 -0.25 5.61
C LEU A 48 -9.10 -1.01 6.83
N LYS A 49 -9.00 -2.33 6.69
CA LYS A 49 -8.27 -3.21 7.59
C LYS A 49 -7.30 -4.04 6.78
N ALA A 50 -6.05 -4.15 7.23
CA ALA A 50 -5.06 -5.02 6.60
C ALA A 50 -4.10 -5.61 7.63
N ARG A 51 -3.55 -6.79 7.37
CA ARG A 51 -2.33 -7.24 8.04
C ARG A 51 -1.15 -6.50 7.42
N PHE A 52 -0.13 -6.23 8.21
CA PHE A 52 1.10 -5.65 7.68
C PHE A 52 2.34 -6.36 8.20
N ILE A 53 3.40 -6.29 7.41
CA ILE A 53 4.78 -6.61 7.78
C ILE A 53 5.60 -5.36 7.52
N GLN A 54 6.26 -4.87 8.54
CA GLN A 54 7.20 -3.76 8.46
C GLN A 54 8.61 -4.28 8.66
N GLU A 55 9.51 -3.92 7.76
CA GLU A 55 10.94 -4.24 7.83
C GLU A 55 11.70 -2.91 7.84
N VAL A 56 12.54 -2.70 8.85
CA VAL A 56 13.40 -1.53 8.97
C VAL A 56 14.85 -2.00 8.93
N THR A 57 15.58 -1.60 7.90
CA THR A 57 17.01 -1.86 7.78
C THR A 57 17.78 -0.64 8.26
N ILE A 58 18.49 -0.78 9.38
CA ILE A 58 19.31 0.26 9.97
C ILE A 58 20.70 0.20 9.31
N LYS A 59 20.97 1.17 8.44
CA LYS A 59 22.19 1.18 7.60
C LYS A 59 23.47 1.15 8.43
N ALA A 60 23.55 2.00 9.46
CA ALA A 60 24.74 2.11 10.32
C ALA A 60 25.06 0.81 11.06
N MET A 61 24.02 0.06 11.49
CA MET A 61 24.17 -1.18 12.25
C MET A 61 24.19 -2.43 11.37
N LYS A 62 23.93 -2.31 10.07
CA LYS A 62 23.72 -3.44 9.13
C LYS A 62 22.70 -4.48 9.67
N LYS A 63 21.70 -4.00 10.40
CA LYS A 63 20.69 -4.81 11.05
C LYS A 63 19.33 -4.53 10.45
N SER A 64 18.54 -5.58 10.26
CA SER A 64 17.12 -5.46 9.88
C SER A 64 16.24 -5.91 11.04
N GLU A 65 15.23 -5.11 11.32
CA GLU A 65 14.19 -5.42 12.29
C GLU A 65 12.87 -5.65 11.55
N ARG A 66 12.12 -6.65 12.01
CA ARG A 66 10.86 -7.02 11.41
C ARG A 66 9.76 -6.98 12.46
N GLU A 67 8.69 -6.29 12.13
CA GLU A 67 7.50 -6.17 12.94
C GLU A 67 6.27 -6.61 12.13
N GLU A 68 5.29 -7.20 12.80
CA GLU A 68 4.04 -7.65 12.18
C GLU A 68 2.86 -7.16 12.99
N GLY A 69 1.74 -6.90 12.31
CA GLY A 69 0.55 -6.42 12.97
C GLY A 69 -0.67 -6.30 12.07
N VAL A 70 -1.64 -5.57 12.59
CA VAL A 70 -2.87 -5.22 11.87
C VAL A 70 -3.05 -3.72 11.91
N VAL A 71 -3.31 -3.12 10.75
CA VAL A 71 -3.68 -1.71 10.63
C VAL A 71 -5.17 -1.58 10.36
N TYR A 72 -5.77 -0.61 11.02
CA TYR A 72 -7.15 -0.18 10.82
C TYR A 72 -7.14 1.30 10.50
N VAL A 73 -7.81 1.68 9.44
CA VAL A 73 -8.00 3.08 9.02
C VAL A 73 -9.49 3.34 8.90
N LYS A 74 -9.96 4.48 9.38
CA LYS A 74 -11.35 4.93 9.22
C LYS A 74 -11.38 6.42 8.98
N HIS A 75 -12.00 6.83 7.89
CA HIS A 75 -12.16 8.25 7.58
C HIS A 75 -13.17 8.93 8.50
N PRO A 76 -12.96 10.22 8.79
CA PRO A 76 -11.73 10.96 8.57
C PRO A 76 -10.73 10.74 9.73
N ARG A 77 -9.46 10.71 9.40
CA ARG A 77 -8.32 10.87 10.34
C ARG A 77 -8.30 9.91 11.55
N ARG A 78 -8.77 8.68 11.39
CA ARG A 78 -8.71 7.65 12.45
C ARG A 78 -7.85 6.49 11.99
N MET A 79 -6.91 6.08 12.84
CA MET A 79 -5.98 5.01 12.52
C MET A 79 -5.56 4.25 13.78
N LEU A 80 -5.42 2.94 13.66
CA LEU A 80 -4.83 2.07 14.68
C LEU A 80 -3.83 1.14 14.00
N TRP A 81 -2.55 1.28 14.34
CA TRP A 81 -1.53 0.28 14.05
C TRP A 81 -1.34 -0.57 15.31
N HIS A 82 -1.76 -1.82 15.25
CA HIS A 82 -1.59 -2.78 16.32
C HIS A 82 -0.49 -3.76 15.95
N TYR A 83 0.72 -3.50 16.44
CA TYR A 83 1.87 -4.39 16.32
C TYR A 83 1.69 -5.56 17.29
N VAL A 84 1.98 -6.79 16.82
CA VAL A 84 1.81 -8.02 17.59
C VAL A 84 3.12 -8.82 17.72
N LYS A 85 4.10 -8.56 16.83
CA LYS A 85 5.42 -9.19 16.84
C LYS A 85 6.50 -8.18 16.45
N PRO A 86 7.75 -8.33 17.00
CA PRO A 86 8.14 -9.22 18.10
C PRO A 86 7.56 -8.74 19.44
N THR A 87 7.30 -7.43 19.57
CA THR A 87 6.74 -6.80 20.77
C THR A 87 5.39 -6.17 20.46
N THR A 88 4.48 -6.25 21.43
CA THR A 88 3.17 -5.59 21.29
C THR A 88 3.31 -4.10 21.53
N LYS A 89 2.85 -3.29 20.59
CA LYS A 89 2.66 -1.84 20.74
C LYS A 89 1.46 -1.37 19.91
N LYS A 90 0.89 -0.22 20.26
CA LYS A 90 -0.24 0.35 19.53
C LYS A 90 0.03 1.82 19.23
N LEU A 91 -0.07 2.20 17.97
CA LEU A 91 -0.18 3.60 17.57
C LEU A 91 -1.65 3.87 17.26
N ILE A 92 -2.33 4.62 18.12
CA ILE A 92 -3.72 5.01 17.96
C ILE A 92 -3.75 6.48 17.57
N ILE A 93 -4.49 6.82 16.54
CA ILE A 93 -4.64 8.21 16.05
C ILE A 93 -6.14 8.47 15.88
N ASN A 94 -6.60 9.59 16.42
CA ASN A 94 -7.91 10.16 16.12
C ASN A 94 -7.74 11.61 15.66
N PRO A 95 -8.80 12.37 15.33
CA PRO A 95 -8.67 13.74 14.82
C PRO A 95 -7.93 14.72 15.76
N GLN A 96 -7.84 14.43 17.06
CA GLN A 96 -7.25 15.33 18.06
C GLN A 96 -5.87 14.90 18.51
N LYS A 97 -5.67 13.59 18.75
CA LYS A 97 -4.48 13.07 19.42
C LYS A 97 -3.96 11.81 18.76
N ALA A 98 -2.68 11.56 18.97
CA ALA A 98 -2.02 10.30 18.69
C ALA A 98 -1.42 9.75 20.00
N TRP A 99 -1.52 8.44 20.20
CA TRP A 99 -0.96 7.71 21.33
C TRP A 99 -0.10 6.57 20.83
N LEU A 100 1.16 6.53 21.23
CA LEU A 100 2.00 5.35 21.08
C LEU A 100 2.07 4.64 22.42
N TYR A 101 1.36 3.54 22.57
CA TYR A 101 1.34 2.72 23.78
C TYR A 101 2.26 1.52 23.63
N VAL A 102 3.23 1.40 24.56
CA VAL A 102 4.18 0.28 24.65
C VAL A 102 3.94 -0.44 25.98
N PRO A 103 3.11 -1.50 26.00
CA PRO A 103 2.75 -2.20 27.24
C PRO A 103 3.93 -2.77 27.99
N GLY A 104 4.94 -3.32 27.28
CA GLY A 104 6.14 -3.90 27.88
C GLY A 104 6.92 -2.93 28.73
N ASP A 105 7.00 -1.69 28.30
CA ASP A 105 7.72 -0.61 29.02
C ASP A 105 6.81 0.16 29.97
N ARG A 106 5.50 -0.12 29.94
CA ARG A 106 4.45 0.60 30.71
C ARG A 106 4.42 2.10 30.44
N VAL A 107 4.64 2.49 29.20
CA VAL A 107 4.68 3.91 28.78
C VAL A 107 3.66 4.20 27.68
N VAL A 108 3.20 5.45 27.66
CA VAL A 108 2.41 6.05 26.58
C VAL A 108 3.03 7.37 26.19
N TYR A 109 3.34 7.52 24.92
CA TYR A 109 3.69 8.81 24.32
C TYR A 109 2.45 9.41 23.68
N VAL A 110 2.17 10.68 24.01
CA VAL A 110 1.01 11.42 23.50
C VAL A 110 1.48 12.61 22.70
N GLN A 111 0.92 12.78 21.51
CA GLN A 111 1.23 13.92 20.63
C GLN A 111 -0.05 14.47 20.01
N ASN A 112 -0.02 15.72 19.55
CA ASN A 112 -1.09 16.27 18.73
C ASN A 112 -1.17 15.49 17.42
N ALA A 113 -2.39 15.11 17.00
CA ALA A 113 -2.58 14.38 15.75
C ALA A 113 -2.09 15.16 14.53
N GLU A 114 -2.22 16.49 14.53
CA GLU A 114 -1.75 17.36 13.46
C GLU A 114 -0.25 17.14 13.16
N GLU A 115 0.58 17.09 14.19
CA GLU A 115 2.03 16.89 14.04
C GLU A 115 2.36 15.50 13.46
N VAL A 116 1.60 14.47 13.85
CA VAL A 116 1.78 13.13 13.29
C VAL A 116 1.41 13.09 11.80
N PHE A 117 0.34 13.78 11.41
CA PHE A 117 -0.07 13.85 10.02
C PHE A 117 0.87 14.70 9.16
N LYS A 118 1.52 15.73 9.73
CA LYS A 118 2.55 16.50 9.04
C LYS A 118 3.84 15.69 8.87
N SER A 119 4.29 15.03 9.92
CA SER A 119 5.62 14.38 9.97
C SER A 119 5.67 12.97 9.40
N LYS A 120 4.53 12.28 9.24
CA LYS A 120 4.47 10.89 8.81
C LYS A 120 3.67 10.73 7.53
N LEU A 121 4.37 10.85 6.43
CA LEU A 121 3.80 10.80 5.09
C LEU A 121 2.94 9.54 4.82
N ALA A 122 3.41 8.36 5.27
CA ALA A 122 2.65 7.12 5.15
C ALA A 122 1.31 7.19 5.90
N VAL A 123 1.28 7.86 7.06
CA VAL A 123 0.06 8.08 7.84
C VAL A 123 -0.88 9.02 7.11
N LYS A 124 -0.37 10.14 6.59
CA LYS A 124 -1.14 11.12 5.80
C LYS A 124 -1.77 10.44 4.59
N PHE A 125 -0.99 9.68 3.85
CA PHE A 125 -1.43 9.00 2.64
C PHE A 125 -2.49 7.91 2.91
N LEU A 126 -2.21 7.00 3.84
CA LEU A 126 -3.12 5.91 4.19
C LEU A 126 -4.42 6.41 4.85
N SER A 127 -4.40 7.60 5.45
CA SER A 127 -5.61 8.22 6.00
C SER A 127 -6.48 8.93 4.96
N GLY A 128 -6.10 8.90 3.68
CA GLY A 128 -6.82 9.56 2.58
C GLY A 128 -6.73 11.08 2.58
N LEU A 129 -5.78 11.67 3.33
CA LEU A 129 -5.56 13.13 3.39
C LEU A 129 -4.60 13.64 2.31
N GLY A 130 -3.84 12.72 1.69
CA GLY A 130 -2.88 13.07 0.63
C GLY A 130 -3.49 12.89 -0.73
N LYS A 131 -3.44 13.92 -1.57
CA LYS A 131 -3.66 13.76 -2.99
C LYS A 131 -2.32 13.56 -3.67
N LEU A 132 -2.18 12.45 -4.40
CA LEU A 132 -0.90 12.06 -5.01
C LEU A 132 -0.30 13.21 -5.82
N ASN A 133 -1.08 13.83 -6.69
CA ASN A 133 -0.60 14.90 -7.57
C ASN A 133 -0.40 16.26 -6.88
N GLU A 134 -1.02 16.51 -5.74
CA GLU A 134 -0.86 17.76 -5.01
C GLU A 134 0.43 17.77 -4.19
N ASP A 135 0.70 16.66 -3.49
CA ASP A 135 1.82 16.55 -2.56
C ASP A 135 3.11 16.01 -3.23
N PHE A 136 2.99 15.31 -4.40
CA PHE A 136 4.10 14.60 -5.03
C PHE A 136 4.21 14.85 -6.52
N ASN A 137 5.44 14.81 -7.03
CA ASN A 137 5.71 14.44 -8.40
C ASN A 137 5.68 12.92 -8.49
N VAL A 138 4.83 12.39 -9.39
CA VAL A 138 4.60 10.95 -9.54
C VAL A 138 5.26 10.48 -10.82
N GLU A 139 5.97 9.35 -10.77
CA GLU A 139 6.60 8.73 -11.93
C GLU A 139 6.52 7.21 -11.84
N PHE A 140 6.60 6.51 -12.97
CA PHE A 140 6.88 5.08 -12.94
C PHE A 140 8.30 4.83 -12.42
N SER A 141 8.48 3.77 -11.63
CA SER A 141 9.80 3.44 -11.10
C SER A 141 10.78 3.09 -12.21
N SER A 142 12.08 3.36 -11.99
CA SER A 142 13.15 3.17 -12.98
C SER A 142 13.31 1.71 -13.47
N GLY A 143 12.79 0.73 -12.73
CA GLY A 143 12.76 -0.69 -13.11
C GLY A 143 11.62 -1.08 -14.07
N GLY A 144 10.81 -0.12 -14.51
CA GLY A 144 9.65 -0.34 -15.37
C GLY A 144 8.32 -0.02 -14.69
N PRO A 145 7.22 0.02 -15.45
CA PRO A 145 5.90 0.41 -14.94
C PRO A 145 5.22 -0.67 -14.08
N VAL A 146 5.63 -1.95 -14.22
CA VAL A 146 5.01 -3.08 -13.52
C VAL A 146 6.04 -4.10 -13.05
N ASP A 147 5.68 -4.86 -12.00
CA ASP A 147 6.43 -6.03 -11.52
C ASP A 147 6.09 -7.32 -12.31
N GLU A 148 6.70 -8.44 -11.93
CA GLU A 148 6.45 -9.76 -12.54
C GLU A 148 4.99 -10.25 -12.42
N LYS A 149 4.22 -9.67 -11.48
CA LYS A 149 2.79 -9.95 -11.26
C LYS A 149 1.87 -8.94 -11.94
N ASN A 150 2.45 -8.02 -12.72
CA ASN A 150 1.77 -6.88 -13.35
C ASN A 150 1.21 -5.85 -12.37
N ASN A 151 1.67 -5.80 -11.09
CA ASN A 151 1.36 -4.70 -10.20
C ASN A 151 2.15 -3.47 -10.60
N TYR A 152 1.56 -2.28 -10.46
CA TYR A 152 2.21 -1.04 -10.87
C TYR A 152 3.30 -0.62 -9.89
N LEU A 153 4.45 -0.20 -10.43
CA LEU A 153 5.62 0.30 -9.69
C LEU A 153 5.70 1.81 -9.84
N VAL A 154 5.46 2.53 -8.75
CA VAL A 154 5.37 3.99 -8.74
C VAL A 154 6.37 4.57 -7.75
N THR A 155 7.04 5.64 -8.17
CA THR A 155 7.88 6.48 -7.33
C THR A 155 7.17 7.80 -7.07
N LEU A 156 7.10 8.18 -5.80
CA LEU A 156 6.59 9.47 -5.36
C LEU A 156 7.77 10.31 -4.85
N ILE A 157 7.93 11.50 -5.41
CA ILE A 157 8.93 12.49 -5.00
C ILE A 157 8.18 13.64 -4.35
N PRO A 158 8.34 13.87 -3.02
CA PRO A 158 7.70 14.97 -2.34
C PRO A 158 8.02 16.31 -2.99
N LYS A 159 7.02 17.19 -3.15
CA LYS A 159 7.23 18.54 -3.65
C LYS A 159 7.82 19.48 -2.59
N GLU A 160 7.58 19.14 -1.32
CA GLU A 160 8.12 19.86 -0.16
C GLU A 160 9.11 18.97 0.59
N SER A 161 10.16 19.56 1.13
CA SER A 161 11.26 18.82 1.80
C SER A 161 10.95 18.39 3.25
N ASP A 162 9.81 18.80 3.80
CA ASP A 162 9.49 18.63 5.22
C ASP A 162 9.12 17.20 5.64
N PHE A 163 9.05 16.28 4.68
CA PHE A 163 8.63 14.90 4.95
C PHE A 163 9.74 13.99 5.50
N GLY A 164 10.99 14.47 5.55
CA GLY A 164 12.14 13.68 6.05
C GLY A 164 12.48 12.46 5.20
N VAL A 165 11.94 12.37 3.98
CA VAL A 165 12.21 11.33 2.99
C VAL A 165 12.35 11.94 1.60
N ASP A 166 13.31 11.47 0.79
CA ASP A 166 13.54 11.99 -0.54
C ASP A 166 12.52 11.44 -1.55
N ARG A 167 12.15 10.19 -1.39
CA ARG A 167 11.18 9.50 -2.27
C ARG A 167 10.54 8.31 -1.60
N LEU A 168 9.34 7.95 -2.07
CA LEU A 168 8.64 6.73 -1.69
C LEU A 168 8.49 5.84 -2.93
N PHE A 169 8.63 4.55 -2.72
CA PHE A 169 8.36 3.53 -3.74
C PHE A 169 7.09 2.78 -3.35
N LEU A 170 6.11 2.78 -4.24
CA LEU A 170 4.85 2.09 -4.04
C LEU A 170 4.72 0.92 -4.99
N ILE A 171 4.11 -0.16 -4.49
CA ILE A 171 3.54 -1.21 -5.34
C ILE A 171 2.02 -1.10 -5.20
N ILE A 172 1.35 -0.89 -6.33
CA ILE A 172 -0.10 -0.75 -6.41
C ILE A 172 -0.65 -1.99 -7.12
N ASP A 173 -1.59 -2.66 -6.47
CA ASP A 173 -2.24 -3.85 -7.01
C ASP A 173 -3.01 -3.52 -8.29
N LYS A 174 -2.78 -4.31 -9.33
CA LYS A 174 -3.29 -4.07 -10.69
C LYS A 174 -4.82 -4.12 -10.82
N ASP A 175 -5.48 -4.86 -9.96
CA ASP A 175 -6.92 -5.11 -10.03
C ASP A 175 -7.71 -4.19 -9.09
N THR A 176 -7.19 -3.97 -7.88
CA THR A 176 -7.88 -3.21 -6.83
C THR A 176 -7.44 -1.76 -6.72
N PHE A 177 -6.30 -1.38 -7.31
CA PHE A 177 -5.66 -0.07 -7.19
C PHE A 177 -5.34 0.32 -5.73
N LEU A 178 -5.20 -0.68 -4.85
CA LEU A 178 -4.76 -0.48 -3.48
C LEU A 178 -3.24 -0.60 -3.39
N ILE A 179 -2.64 0.19 -2.52
CA ILE A 179 -1.21 0.07 -2.23
C ILE A 179 -0.99 -1.19 -1.41
N ILE A 180 -0.19 -2.11 -1.96
CA ILE A 180 0.18 -3.37 -1.30
C ILE A 180 1.58 -3.33 -0.71
N GLN A 181 2.41 -2.35 -1.10
CA GLN A 181 3.70 -2.09 -0.48
C GLN A 181 4.06 -0.61 -0.56
N CYS A 182 4.69 -0.10 0.50
CA CYS A 182 5.35 1.19 0.55
C CYS A 182 6.76 1.01 1.07
N SER A 183 7.74 1.65 0.43
CA SER A 183 9.14 1.64 0.87
C SER A 183 9.72 3.04 0.76
N PHE A 184 10.57 3.43 1.72
CA PHE A 184 11.26 4.71 1.71
C PHE A 184 12.55 4.65 2.53
N SER A 185 13.46 5.58 2.26
CA SER A 185 14.66 5.79 3.09
C SER A 185 14.54 7.12 3.83
N ASP A 186 15.02 7.13 5.07
CA ASP A 186 15.19 8.37 5.83
C ASP A 186 16.51 9.07 5.44
N ILE A 187 16.73 10.27 6.01
CA ILE A 187 17.95 11.07 5.79
C ILE A 187 19.24 10.39 6.25
N TYR A 188 19.15 9.38 7.11
CA TYR A 188 20.29 8.56 7.56
C TYR A 188 20.52 7.35 6.66
N GLY A 189 19.66 7.16 5.67
CA GLY A 189 19.69 6.04 4.73
C GLY A 189 19.17 4.72 5.31
N ASN A 190 18.44 4.76 6.44
CA ASN A 190 17.71 3.60 6.91
C ASN A 190 16.52 3.34 5.96
N MET A 191 16.31 2.08 5.61
CA MET A 191 15.24 1.67 4.69
C MET A 191 14.07 1.12 5.48
N THR A 192 12.89 1.69 5.29
CA THR A 192 11.63 1.13 5.79
C THR A 192 10.85 0.54 4.63
N ARG A 193 10.34 -0.68 4.79
CA ARG A 193 9.44 -1.35 3.86
C ARG A 193 8.22 -1.84 4.63
N ILE A 194 7.03 -1.51 4.16
CA ILE A 194 5.76 -1.96 4.73
C ILE A 194 4.99 -2.69 3.64
N ARG A 195 4.62 -3.94 3.88
CA ARG A 195 3.75 -4.75 3.00
C ARG A 195 2.41 -4.94 3.65
N PHE A 196 1.34 -4.77 2.88
CA PHE A 196 -0.04 -4.96 3.30
C PHE A 196 -0.61 -6.23 2.67
N MET A 197 -1.33 -7.00 3.48
CA MET A 197 -1.93 -8.27 3.09
C MET A 197 -3.34 -8.37 3.63
N ASP A 198 -4.18 -9.18 3.00
CA ASP A 198 -5.58 -9.40 3.40
C ASP A 198 -6.35 -8.08 3.56
N ILE A 199 -6.12 -7.16 2.62
CA ILE A 199 -6.74 -5.84 2.65
C ILE A 199 -8.25 -5.98 2.47
N LYS A 200 -9.01 -5.45 3.42
CA LYS A 200 -10.48 -5.38 3.39
C LYS A 200 -10.88 -3.93 3.51
N THR A 201 -11.76 -3.47 2.63
CA THR A 201 -12.27 -2.10 2.61
C THR A 201 -13.76 -2.09 2.88
N ASN A 202 -14.26 -0.96 3.42
CA ASN A 202 -15.69 -0.71 3.65
C ASN A 202 -16.36 -1.79 4.49
N THR A 203 -15.65 -2.24 5.55
CA THR A 203 -16.15 -3.17 6.56
C THR A 203 -16.64 -2.41 7.79
N THR A 204 -17.39 -3.07 8.66
CA THR A 204 -17.80 -2.44 9.93
C THR A 204 -16.62 -2.32 10.87
N LEU A 205 -16.15 -1.09 11.15
CA LEU A 205 -15.14 -0.79 12.15
C LEU A 205 -15.73 0.05 13.28
N PRO A 206 -15.79 -0.48 14.52
CA PRO A 206 -16.34 0.26 15.64
C PRO A 206 -15.41 1.40 16.08
N ASP A 207 -15.99 2.54 16.47
CA ASP A 207 -15.24 3.77 16.80
C ASP A 207 -14.34 3.64 18.02
N HIS A 208 -14.64 2.72 18.95
CA HIS A 208 -13.81 2.49 20.12
C HIS A 208 -12.39 2.00 19.80
N LEU A 209 -12.15 1.46 18.59
CA LEU A 209 -10.81 1.09 18.14
C LEU A 209 -9.85 2.31 18.07
N PHE A 210 -10.40 3.50 17.89
CA PHE A 210 -9.67 4.74 17.68
C PHE A 210 -9.71 5.67 18.90
N THR A 211 -10.17 5.16 20.03
CA THR A 211 -10.14 5.86 21.32
C THR A 211 -9.18 5.14 22.26
N PHE A 212 -8.43 5.91 23.05
CA PHE A 212 -7.48 5.33 23.98
C PHE A 212 -7.51 6.10 25.30
N LYS A 213 -7.49 5.33 26.39
CA LYS A 213 -7.31 5.83 27.74
C LYS A 213 -6.14 5.07 28.36
N PRO A 214 -5.07 5.77 28.81
CA PRO A 214 -3.94 5.11 29.45
C PRO A 214 -4.39 4.22 30.62
N PRO A 215 -3.92 2.98 30.71
CA PRO A 215 -4.19 2.13 31.85
C PRO A 215 -3.60 2.70 33.16
N LYS A 216 -4.13 2.28 34.32
CA LYS A 216 -3.58 2.68 35.62
C LYS A 216 -2.12 2.20 35.76
N GLY A 217 -1.27 3.08 36.30
CA GLY A 217 0.14 2.77 36.53
C GLY A 217 1.01 2.74 35.28
N VAL A 218 0.53 3.31 34.18
CA VAL A 218 1.32 3.56 32.96
C VAL A 218 1.81 5.01 33.01
N GLU A 219 3.07 5.22 32.67
CA GLU A 219 3.68 6.54 32.58
C GLU A 219 3.27 7.23 31.26
N VAL A 220 2.95 8.53 31.32
CA VAL A 220 2.46 9.28 30.16
C VAL A 220 3.40 10.43 29.85
N PHE A 221 4.00 10.40 28.65
CA PHE A 221 4.89 11.44 28.14
C PHE A 221 4.17 12.25 27.05
N ASN A 222 4.04 13.55 27.26
CA ASN A 222 3.55 14.45 26.23
C ASN A 222 4.72 14.91 25.37
N LEU A 223 4.64 14.61 24.06
CA LEU A 223 5.61 15.08 23.08
C LEU A 223 5.17 16.46 22.54
N PRO A 224 6.12 17.33 22.15
CA PRO A 224 5.82 18.63 21.57
C PRO A 224 5.05 18.53 20.25
#